data_3ddd621ce5aebc1abab848e8d6e10905
#
_entry.id   3ddd621ce5aebc1abab848e8d6e10905
#
_cell.length_a   1.000
_cell.length_b   1.000
_cell.length_c   1.000
_cell.angle_alpha   90.00
_cell.angle_beta   90.00
_cell.angle_gamma   90.00
#
_symmetry.space_group_name_H-M   'P 1'
#
loop_
_entity.id
_entity.type
_entity.pdbx_description
1 polymer ?
#
loop_
_entity_poly.entity_id
_entity_poly.type
_entity_poly.pdbx_seq_one_letter_code
_entity_poly.pdbx_strand_id
1 'polypeptide(L)'
;VKLPFTTKHDLRDNYPFGLCAVPMSQIVRIHASSGTTGKPTVVGYTRKDLASWAECISRAFTAYGAGRSDIFQVSYGYGLFTGGLGAHAGAENIGASVIPMSSGNTEKQITLMHDFGSTVLCCTPSYALYLADAIKDSGLPREEFQLKVGAFGAEPWTENMRHEIEEKLGIKAYDIYGLSEIAGPGVGYECECQNGTHLNEDHYFPEIIDPNTLQPVEPGQTGELVFTHRVYAVTSLPYA
;
A
#
# COMPACT_ATOMS: atom_id res chain seq x y z
N VAL A 1 -2.68 30.97 -1.44
CA VAL A 1 -2.37 30.78 0.00
C VAL A 1 -1.29 29.72 0.06
N LYS A 2 -0.11 30.07 0.60
CA LYS A 2 0.93 29.06 0.86
C LYS A 2 0.54 28.33 2.14
N LEU A 3 0.22 27.05 2.05
CA LEU A 3 0.01 26.17 3.20
C LEU A 3 1.38 25.78 3.78
N PRO A 4 1.52 25.65 5.11
CA PRO A 4 2.74 25.12 5.70
C PRO A 4 2.86 23.64 5.40
N PHE A 5 4.07 23.14 5.21
CA PHE A 5 4.33 21.71 5.14
C PHE A 5 4.12 21.05 6.50
N THR A 6 3.63 19.81 6.48
CA THR A 6 3.49 18.96 7.66
C THR A 6 4.49 17.82 7.56
N THR A 7 5.12 17.49 8.65
CA THR A 7 6.10 16.41 8.75
C THR A 7 5.65 15.35 9.76
N LYS A 8 6.36 14.25 9.81
CA LYS A 8 6.12 13.20 10.80
C LYS A 8 6.26 13.69 12.25
N HIS A 9 7.06 14.72 12.49
CA HIS A 9 7.21 15.34 13.81
C HIS A 9 5.93 16.03 14.24
N ASP A 10 5.30 16.81 13.35
CA ASP A 10 4.06 17.52 13.65
C ASP A 10 2.94 16.53 14.04
N LEU A 11 2.86 15.40 13.36
CA LEU A 11 1.89 14.33 13.69
C LEU A 11 2.17 13.72 15.07
N ARG A 12 3.43 13.51 15.44
CA ARG A 12 3.84 12.96 16.73
C ARG A 12 3.62 13.96 17.88
N ASP A 13 3.87 15.24 17.65
CA ASP A 13 3.71 16.29 18.64
C ASP A 13 2.22 16.54 18.95
N ASN A 14 1.35 16.23 17.98
CA ASN A 14 -0.10 16.31 18.12
C ASN A 14 -0.76 14.94 18.41
N TYR A 15 0.02 13.97 18.88
CA TYR A 15 -0.48 12.63 19.22
C TYR A 15 -1.55 12.68 20.33
N PRO A 16 -2.64 11.87 20.26
CA PRO A 16 -2.97 10.99 19.14
C PRO A 16 -3.85 11.62 18.06
N PHE A 17 -4.64 12.65 18.35
CA PHE A 17 -5.71 13.16 17.48
C PHE A 17 -5.70 14.66 17.27
N GLY A 18 -4.63 15.35 17.66
CA GLY A 18 -4.56 16.83 17.65
C GLY A 18 -4.67 17.44 16.25
N LEU A 19 -4.37 16.69 15.20
CA LEU A 19 -4.50 17.11 13.80
C LEU A 19 -5.73 16.55 13.09
N CYS A 20 -6.68 15.93 13.80
CA CYS A 20 -7.94 15.52 13.18
C CYS A 20 -8.76 16.74 12.74
N ALA A 21 -9.10 16.80 11.47
CA ALA A 21 -9.88 17.90 10.88
C ALA A 21 -11.40 17.76 11.13
N VAL A 22 -11.83 16.62 11.69
CA VAL A 22 -13.24 16.32 12.00
C VAL A 22 -13.38 15.81 13.44
N PRO A 23 -14.57 15.93 14.06
CA PRO A 23 -14.83 15.35 15.37
C PRO A 23 -14.67 13.81 15.37
N MET A 24 -14.23 13.25 16.49
CA MET A 24 -14.06 11.79 16.66
C MET A 24 -15.35 11.00 16.38
N SER A 25 -16.52 11.58 16.53
CA SER A 25 -17.80 10.96 16.18
C SER A 25 -17.97 10.65 14.69
N GLN A 26 -17.16 11.24 13.82
CA GLN A 26 -17.13 10.95 12.38
C GLN A 26 -16.04 9.95 12.00
N ILE A 27 -15.08 9.68 12.89
CA ILE A 27 -14.03 8.69 12.67
C ILE A 27 -14.59 7.29 12.91
N VAL A 28 -14.48 6.44 11.90
CA VAL A 28 -14.99 5.05 11.96
C VAL A 28 -13.88 4.00 11.96
N ARG A 29 -12.63 4.42 11.67
CA ARG A 29 -11.44 3.55 11.73
C ARG A 29 -10.23 4.37 12.13
N ILE A 30 -9.34 3.73 12.90
CA ILE A 30 -8.06 4.31 13.31
C ILE A 30 -6.95 3.36 12.89
N HIS A 31 -5.93 3.91 12.26
CA HIS A 31 -4.67 3.23 11.96
C HIS A 31 -3.51 3.95 12.60
N ALA A 32 -2.39 3.25 12.71
CA ALA A 32 -1.15 3.85 13.17
C ALA A 32 0.07 3.20 12.49
N SER A 33 1.13 3.97 12.34
CA SER A 33 2.43 3.45 11.92
C SER A 33 3.05 2.57 13.00
N SER A 34 4.07 1.77 12.65
CA SER A 34 4.73 0.84 13.59
C SER A 34 5.41 1.51 14.80
N GLY A 35 5.66 2.82 14.74
CA GLY A 35 6.23 3.57 15.86
C GLY A 35 7.65 3.18 16.27
N THR A 36 8.44 2.54 15.39
CA THR A 36 9.79 2.04 15.68
C THR A 36 10.77 3.09 16.22
N THR A 37 10.50 4.37 15.96
CA THR A 37 11.35 5.50 16.36
C THR A 37 10.69 6.43 17.41
N GLY A 38 9.68 5.95 18.15
CA GLY A 38 8.96 6.72 19.16
C GLY A 38 7.45 6.54 19.10
N LYS A 39 6.67 7.59 19.43
CA LYS A 39 5.21 7.53 19.33
C LYS A 39 4.78 7.22 17.89
N PRO A 40 3.81 6.30 17.69
CA PRO A 40 3.30 6.03 16.36
C PRO A 40 2.60 7.26 15.77
N THR A 41 2.61 7.37 14.45
CA THR A 41 1.73 8.31 13.75
C THR A 41 0.34 7.71 13.69
N VAL A 42 -0.64 8.41 14.23
CA VAL A 42 -2.04 7.97 14.28
C VAL A 42 -2.85 8.69 13.22
N VAL A 43 -3.67 7.94 12.49
CA VAL A 43 -4.55 8.49 11.45
C VAL A 43 -5.96 7.95 11.62
N GLY A 44 -6.94 8.84 11.51
CA GLY A 44 -8.35 8.51 11.60
C GLY A 44 -9.02 8.61 10.24
N TYR A 45 -9.97 7.72 9.96
CA TYR A 45 -10.69 7.68 8.69
C TYR A 45 -12.19 7.83 8.92
N THR A 46 -12.82 8.69 8.14
CA THR A 46 -14.27 8.70 7.98
C THR A 46 -14.72 7.59 7.01
N ARG A 47 -16.02 7.37 6.89
CA ARG A 47 -16.57 6.45 5.86
C ARG A 47 -16.19 6.89 4.45
N LYS A 48 -16.16 8.19 4.19
CA LYS A 48 -15.78 8.74 2.88
C LYS A 48 -14.32 8.48 2.58
N ASP A 49 -13.44 8.66 3.56
CA ASP A 49 -12.02 8.38 3.40
C ASP A 49 -11.77 6.91 3.07
N LEU A 50 -12.44 5.99 3.75
CA LEU A 50 -12.32 4.56 3.47
C LEU A 50 -12.81 4.20 2.07
N ALA A 51 -13.89 4.80 1.59
CA ALA A 51 -14.39 4.57 0.24
C ALA A 51 -13.41 5.09 -0.83
N SER A 52 -12.91 6.30 -0.66
CA SER A 52 -11.91 6.88 -1.58
C SER A 52 -10.61 6.07 -1.58
N TRP A 53 -10.18 5.61 -0.40
CA TRP A 53 -8.99 4.76 -0.29
C TRP A 53 -9.17 3.41 -0.98
N ALA A 54 -10.30 2.73 -0.78
CA ALA A 54 -10.62 1.49 -1.48
C ALA A 54 -10.61 1.70 -3.00
N GLU A 55 -11.12 2.82 -3.50
CA GLU A 55 -11.08 3.16 -4.92
C GLU A 55 -9.66 3.32 -5.44
N CYS A 56 -8.79 4.06 -4.75
CA CYS A 56 -7.38 4.23 -5.15
C CYS A 56 -6.65 2.89 -5.27
N ILE A 57 -6.85 1.98 -4.32
CA ILE A 57 -6.25 0.64 -4.35
C ILE A 57 -6.87 -0.21 -5.47
N SER A 58 -8.16 -0.09 -5.71
CA SER A 58 -8.83 -0.77 -6.82
C SER A 58 -8.23 -0.40 -8.18
N ARG A 59 -7.89 0.87 -8.38
CA ARG A 59 -7.21 1.35 -9.59
C ARG A 59 -5.84 0.68 -9.74
N ALA A 60 -5.06 0.57 -8.67
CA ALA A 60 -3.79 -0.13 -8.66
C ALA A 60 -3.97 -1.60 -9.10
N PHE A 61 -4.87 -2.33 -8.47
CA PHE A 61 -5.12 -3.73 -8.79
C PHE A 61 -5.62 -3.93 -10.23
N THR A 62 -6.47 -3.03 -10.70
CA THR A 62 -6.93 -3.05 -12.10
C THR A 62 -5.79 -2.77 -13.07
N ALA A 63 -4.87 -1.86 -12.75
CA ALA A 63 -3.67 -1.58 -13.55
C ALA A 63 -2.70 -2.78 -13.61
N TYR A 64 -2.71 -3.65 -12.59
CA TYR A 64 -1.97 -4.92 -12.57
C TYR A 64 -2.67 -6.05 -13.35
N GLY A 65 -3.82 -5.78 -13.93
CA GLY A 65 -4.62 -6.76 -14.66
C GLY A 65 -5.45 -7.67 -13.76
N ALA A 66 -5.60 -7.35 -12.48
CA ALA A 66 -6.49 -8.07 -11.59
C ALA A 66 -7.94 -7.58 -11.69
N GLY A 67 -8.90 -8.44 -11.44
CA GLY A 67 -10.31 -8.13 -11.57
C GLY A 67 -11.22 -9.04 -10.75
N ARG A 68 -12.52 -9.01 -11.07
CA ARG A 68 -13.58 -9.67 -10.31
C ARG A 68 -13.42 -11.19 -10.17
N SER A 69 -12.76 -11.85 -11.12
CA SER A 69 -12.57 -13.31 -11.10
C SER A 69 -11.35 -13.73 -10.28
N ASP A 70 -10.61 -12.79 -9.70
CA ASP A 70 -9.39 -13.05 -8.98
C ASP A 70 -9.64 -13.40 -7.51
N ILE A 71 -8.68 -14.14 -6.94
CA ILE A 71 -8.65 -14.49 -5.53
C ILE A 71 -7.38 -13.87 -4.93
N PHE A 72 -7.57 -12.90 -4.09
CA PHE A 72 -6.51 -12.16 -3.43
C PHE A 72 -6.11 -12.82 -2.12
N GLN A 73 -4.86 -13.24 -1.99
CA GLN A 73 -4.29 -13.60 -0.71
C GLN A 73 -3.61 -12.37 -0.10
N VAL A 74 -4.21 -11.81 0.95
CA VAL A 74 -3.66 -10.65 1.65
C VAL A 74 -2.84 -11.12 2.83
N SER A 75 -1.53 -11.10 2.65
CA SER A 75 -0.51 -11.54 3.61
C SER A 75 0.18 -10.35 4.32
N TYR A 76 -0.35 -9.15 4.20
CA TYR A 76 -0.04 -8.03 5.08
C TYR A 76 -0.71 -8.19 6.43
N GLY A 77 -0.09 -7.68 7.51
CA GLY A 77 -0.69 -7.70 8.84
C GLY A 77 -2.02 -6.95 8.93
N TYR A 78 -3.03 -7.59 9.52
CA TYR A 78 -4.31 -6.99 9.85
C TYR A 78 -4.27 -6.43 11.28
N GLY A 79 -3.94 -5.17 11.42
CA GLY A 79 -3.84 -4.50 12.71
C GLY A 79 -3.89 -2.99 12.54
N LEU A 80 -3.11 -2.27 13.31
CA LEU A 80 -3.00 -0.81 13.18
C LEU A 80 -2.35 -0.38 11.87
N PHE A 81 -1.54 -1.23 11.26
CA PHE A 81 -0.92 -0.97 9.96
C PHE A 81 -1.97 -0.94 8.83
N THR A 82 -1.76 -0.04 7.86
CA THR A 82 -2.75 0.22 6.81
C THR A 82 -2.79 -0.84 5.71
N GLY A 83 -1.68 -1.58 5.48
CA GLY A 83 -1.52 -2.45 4.32
C GLY A 83 -2.57 -3.55 4.18
N GLY A 84 -2.85 -4.31 5.24
CA GLY A 84 -3.79 -5.44 5.21
C GLY A 84 -5.22 -5.01 4.88
N LEU A 85 -5.78 -4.10 5.67
CA LEU A 85 -7.15 -3.62 5.48
C LEU A 85 -7.31 -2.77 4.21
N GLY A 86 -6.24 -2.11 3.76
CA GLY A 86 -6.26 -1.38 2.50
C GLY A 86 -6.36 -2.31 1.30
N ALA A 87 -5.45 -3.28 1.19
CA ALA A 87 -5.49 -4.27 0.12
C ALA A 87 -6.80 -5.06 0.09
N HIS A 88 -7.30 -5.46 1.26
CA HIS A 88 -8.59 -6.12 1.42
C HIS A 88 -9.73 -5.27 0.83
N ALA A 89 -9.86 -4.02 1.27
CA ALA A 89 -10.94 -3.14 0.82
C ALA A 89 -10.87 -2.85 -0.70
N GLY A 90 -9.67 -2.70 -1.26
CA GLY A 90 -9.49 -2.50 -2.70
C GLY A 90 -9.88 -3.73 -3.51
N ALA A 91 -9.53 -4.93 -3.07
CA ALA A 91 -9.91 -6.17 -3.74
C ALA A 91 -11.42 -6.44 -3.67
N GLU A 92 -12.06 -6.24 -2.51
CA GLU A 92 -13.52 -6.32 -2.39
C GLU A 92 -14.23 -5.29 -3.29
N ASN A 93 -13.68 -4.08 -3.40
CA ASN A 93 -14.29 -3.01 -4.20
C ASN A 93 -14.29 -3.30 -5.70
N ILE A 94 -13.33 -4.07 -6.24
CA ILE A 94 -13.36 -4.57 -7.63
C ILE A 94 -14.22 -5.83 -7.79
N GLY A 95 -14.80 -6.34 -6.70
CA GLY A 95 -15.64 -7.52 -6.68
C GLY A 95 -14.88 -8.85 -6.68
N ALA A 96 -13.59 -8.85 -6.35
CA ALA A 96 -12.76 -10.04 -6.19
C ALA A 96 -12.99 -10.73 -4.84
N SER A 97 -12.57 -12.00 -4.75
CA SER A 97 -12.55 -12.73 -3.48
C SER A 97 -11.29 -12.42 -2.69
N VAL A 98 -11.39 -12.33 -1.36
CA VAL A 98 -10.25 -12.05 -0.50
C VAL A 98 -10.04 -13.14 0.55
N ILE A 99 -8.82 -13.63 0.66
CA ILE A 99 -8.35 -14.48 1.75
C ILE A 99 -7.58 -13.59 2.73
N PRO A 100 -8.16 -13.23 3.88
CA PRO A 100 -7.54 -12.32 4.85
C PRO A 100 -6.55 -13.06 5.75
N MET A 101 -5.44 -13.48 5.14
CA MET A 101 -4.47 -14.40 5.76
C MET A 101 -3.68 -13.76 6.89
N SER A 102 -3.42 -12.44 6.79
CA SER A 102 -2.48 -11.72 7.66
C SER A 102 -1.03 -12.20 7.46
N SER A 103 -0.10 -11.65 8.20
CA SER A 103 1.32 -12.03 8.16
C SER A 103 1.61 -13.28 9.01
N GLY A 104 2.68 -14.00 8.69
CA GLY A 104 3.15 -15.17 9.43
C GLY A 104 2.46 -16.48 9.03
N ASN A 105 2.73 -17.55 9.76
CA ASN A 105 2.20 -18.91 9.53
C ASN A 105 2.39 -19.39 8.09
N THR A 106 3.64 -19.46 7.64
CA THR A 106 4.03 -19.69 6.24
C THR A 106 3.47 -21.00 5.66
N GLU A 107 3.47 -22.10 6.42
CA GLU A 107 2.90 -23.38 5.97
C GLU A 107 1.41 -23.22 5.61
N LYS A 108 0.65 -22.54 6.48
CA LYS A 108 -0.77 -22.28 6.24
C LYS A 108 -0.97 -21.31 5.07
N GLN A 109 -0.06 -20.34 4.88
CA GLN A 109 -0.08 -19.44 3.70
C GLN A 109 -0.01 -20.26 2.41
N ILE A 110 0.93 -21.19 2.33
CA ILE A 110 1.15 -22.05 1.15
C ILE A 110 -0.04 -22.98 0.94
N THR A 111 -0.49 -23.67 1.98
CA THR A 111 -1.64 -24.58 1.91
C THR A 111 -2.89 -23.86 1.38
N LEU A 112 -3.24 -22.70 1.95
CA LEU A 112 -4.44 -21.99 1.52
C LEU A 112 -4.28 -21.32 0.14
N MET A 113 -3.07 -20.89 -0.19
CA MET A 113 -2.75 -20.37 -1.54
C MET A 113 -2.99 -21.43 -2.62
N HIS A 114 -2.58 -22.65 -2.35
CA HIS A 114 -2.79 -23.81 -3.21
C HIS A 114 -4.28 -24.19 -3.24
N ASP A 115 -4.87 -24.51 -2.09
CA ASP A 115 -6.22 -25.09 -1.99
C ASP A 115 -7.32 -24.13 -2.47
N PHE A 116 -7.16 -22.84 -2.27
CA PHE A 116 -8.14 -21.83 -2.68
C PHE A 116 -7.82 -21.22 -4.06
N GLY A 117 -6.69 -21.61 -4.66
CA GLY A 117 -6.30 -21.14 -5.99
C GLY A 117 -6.06 -19.63 -6.04
N SER A 118 -5.29 -19.09 -5.07
CA SER A 118 -4.97 -17.66 -5.04
C SER A 118 -4.30 -17.22 -6.34
N THR A 119 -4.80 -16.14 -6.95
CA THR A 119 -4.28 -15.58 -8.20
C THR A 119 -3.48 -14.30 -8.00
N VAL A 120 -3.71 -13.59 -6.91
CA VAL A 120 -3.02 -12.35 -6.54
C VAL A 120 -2.45 -12.47 -5.13
N LEU A 121 -1.16 -12.18 -4.98
CA LEU A 121 -0.47 -12.13 -3.68
C LEU A 121 -0.21 -10.68 -3.28
N CYS A 122 -0.65 -10.28 -2.08
CA CYS A 122 -0.38 -8.97 -1.49
C CYS A 122 0.47 -9.13 -0.22
N CYS A 123 1.74 -8.74 -0.26
CA CYS A 123 2.66 -8.80 0.87
C CYS A 123 3.86 -7.86 0.68
N THR A 124 4.81 -7.85 1.62
CA THR A 124 6.09 -7.17 1.40
C THR A 124 6.94 -7.96 0.40
N PRO A 125 7.82 -7.29 -0.39
CA PRO A 125 8.69 -7.97 -1.35
C PRO A 125 9.59 -9.04 -0.69
N SER A 126 10.15 -8.74 0.49
CA SER A 126 10.97 -9.69 1.24
C SER A 126 10.19 -10.94 1.66
N TYR A 127 8.91 -10.77 2.02
CA TYR A 127 8.06 -11.91 2.37
C TYR A 127 7.66 -12.72 1.13
N ALA A 128 7.52 -12.09 -0.03
CA ALA A 128 7.28 -12.79 -1.29
C ALA A 128 8.44 -13.74 -1.65
N LEU A 129 9.70 -13.29 -1.49
CA LEU A 129 10.88 -14.15 -1.66
C LEU A 129 10.89 -15.30 -0.67
N TYR A 130 10.61 -15.01 0.60
CA TYR A 130 10.53 -16.04 1.63
C TYR A 130 9.45 -17.09 1.33
N LEU A 131 8.27 -16.65 0.87
CA LEU A 131 7.20 -17.57 0.44
C LEU A 131 7.62 -18.40 -0.77
N ALA A 132 8.32 -17.80 -1.74
CA ALA A 132 8.81 -18.51 -2.91
C ALA A 132 9.75 -19.66 -2.54
N ASP A 133 10.70 -19.41 -1.63
CA ASP A 133 11.61 -20.45 -1.14
C ASP A 133 10.84 -21.53 -0.34
N ALA A 134 9.90 -21.12 0.51
CA ALA A 134 9.08 -22.05 1.28
C ALA A 134 8.14 -22.91 0.39
N ILE A 135 7.62 -22.36 -0.70
CA ILE A 135 6.87 -23.15 -1.72
C ILE A 135 7.78 -24.21 -2.33
N LYS A 136 8.99 -23.85 -2.73
CA LYS A 136 9.97 -24.80 -3.26
C LYS A 136 10.29 -25.91 -2.26
N ASP A 137 10.48 -25.58 -0.99
CA ASP A 137 10.82 -26.51 0.07
C ASP A 137 9.62 -27.41 0.48
N SER A 138 8.39 -26.98 0.22
CA SER A 138 7.18 -27.76 0.49
C SER A 138 7.04 -29.01 -0.40
N GLY A 139 7.76 -29.05 -1.52
CA GLY A 139 7.67 -30.13 -2.52
C GLY A 139 6.44 -30.06 -3.42
N LEU A 140 5.58 -29.06 -3.26
CA LEU A 140 4.46 -28.82 -4.19
C LEU A 140 4.98 -28.19 -5.48
N PRO A 141 4.61 -28.75 -6.65
CA PRO A 141 5.00 -28.18 -7.94
C PRO A 141 4.48 -26.75 -8.10
N ARG A 142 5.32 -25.84 -8.61
CA ARG A 142 4.93 -24.45 -8.85
C ARG A 142 3.69 -24.32 -9.75
N GLU A 143 3.54 -25.23 -10.67
CA GLU A 143 2.46 -25.29 -11.67
C GLU A 143 1.08 -25.57 -11.05
N GLU A 144 1.03 -26.05 -9.83
CA GLU A 144 -0.21 -26.27 -9.10
C GLU A 144 -0.74 -24.97 -8.46
N PHE A 145 0.11 -23.92 -8.33
CA PHE A 145 -0.29 -22.60 -7.85
C PHE A 145 -0.81 -21.74 -9.00
N GLN A 146 -1.92 -21.04 -8.76
CA GLN A 146 -2.57 -20.20 -9.77
C GLN A 146 -2.14 -18.72 -9.71
N LEU A 147 -1.10 -18.40 -8.95
CA LEU A 147 -0.58 -17.05 -8.84
C LEU A 147 -0.14 -16.50 -10.20
N LYS A 148 -0.57 -15.29 -10.51
CA LYS A 148 -0.21 -14.55 -11.73
C LYS A 148 0.28 -13.12 -11.47
N VAL A 149 -0.15 -12.51 -10.35
CA VAL A 149 0.15 -11.12 -9.99
C VAL A 149 0.59 -11.03 -8.53
N GLY A 150 1.59 -10.22 -8.28
CA GLY A 150 1.99 -9.77 -6.96
C GLY A 150 1.86 -8.26 -6.82
N ALA A 151 1.22 -7.80 -5.75
CA ALA A 151 1.14 -6.41 -5.35
C ALA A 151 1.99 -6.20 -4.09
N PHE A 152 3.19 -5.63 -4.27
CA PHE A 152 4.22 -5.56 -3.26
C PHE A 152 4.51 -4.11 -2.84
N GLY A 153 4.82 -3.88 -1.58
CA GLY A 153 5.13 -2.56 -1.06
C GLY A 153 5.43 -2.59 0.43
N ALA A 154 5.34 -1.44 1.07
CA ALA A 154 5.63 -1.19 2.47
C ALA A 154 7.12 -1.24 2.85
N GLU A 155 7.99 -1.60 1.94
CA GLU A 155 9.45 -1.52 2.08
C GLU A 155 10.09 -1.20 0.72
N PRO A 156 11.28 -0.57 0.71
CA PRO A 156 12.03 -0.37 -0.54
C PRO A 156 12.48 -1.71 -1.12
N TRP A 157 12.43 -1.83 -2.43
CA TRP A 157 12.92 -3.01 -3.15
C TRP A 157 13.55 -2.63 -4.49
N THR A 158 14.28 -3.55 -5.10
CA THR A 158 15.09 -3.30 -6.29
C THR A 158 14.59 -4.09 -7.48
N GLU A 159 14.98 -3.68 -8.68
CA GLU A 159 14.69 -4.44 -9.91
C GLU A 159 15.24 -5.88 -9.87
N ASN A 160 16.42 -6.09 -9.26
CA ASN A 160 16.95 -7.44 -9.08
C ASN A 160 16.02 -8.30 -8.22
N MET A 161 15.48 -7.73 -7.16
CA MET A 161 14.52 -8.40 -6.28
C MET A 161 13.19 -8.68 -7.02
N ARG A 162 12.75 -7.76 -7.87
CA ARG A 162 11.60 -7.94 -8.77
C ARG A 162 11.80 -9.17 -9.66
N HIS A 163 12.91 -9.21 -10.37
CA HIS A 163 13.24 -10.33 -11.26
C HIS A 163 13.30 -11.66 -10.52
N GLU A 164 13.89 -11.68 -9.34
CA GLU A 164 13.94 -12.89 -8.51
C GLU A 164 12.56 -13.36 -8.07
N ILE A 165 11.69 -12.45 -7.64
CA ILE A 165 10.29 -12.77 -7.30
C ILE A 165 9.54 -13.31 -8.52
N GLU A 166 9.63 -12.62 -9.65
CA GLU A 166 8.95 -13.01 -10.89
C GLU A 166 9.41 -14.40 -11.38
N GLU A 167 10.70 -14.67 -11.33
CA GLU A 167 11.27 -15.96 -11.73
C GLU A 167 10.82 -17.09 -10.79
N LYS A 168 10.96 -16.89 -9.48
CA LYS A 168 10.64 -17.93 -8.48
C LYS A 168 9.15 -18.22 -8.39
N LEU A 169 8.29 -17.21 -8.45
CA LEU A 169 6.84 -17.36 -8.32
C LEU A 169 6.11 -17.47 -9.68
N GLY A 170 6.77 -17.20 -10.79
CA GLY A 170 6.15 -17.21 -12.12
C GLY A 170 5.00 -16.21 -12.27
N ILE A 171 5.16 -15.01 -11.70
CA ILE A 171 4.15 -13.95 -11.64
C ILE A 171 4.68 -12.66 -12.25
N LYS A 172 3.80 -11.67 -12.39
CA LYS A 172 4.21 -10.26 -12.55
C LYS A 172 4.18 -9.55 -11.22
N ALA A 173 5.27 -8.86 -10.87
CA ALA A 173 5.48 -8.20 -9.58
C ALA A 173 5.38 -6.68 -9.72
N TYR A 174 4.39 -6.06 -9.08
CA TYR A 174 4.13 -4.63 -9.16
C TYR A 174 4.33 -3.93 -7.83
N ASP A 175 4.86 -2.71 -7.88
CA ASP A 175 4.97 -1.86 -6.70
C ASP A 175 3.67 -1.13 -6.41
N ILE A 176 3.31 -1.07 -5.12
CA ILE A 176 2.22 -0.25 -4.60
C ILE A 176 2.75 0.66 -3.51
N TYR A 177 2.74 1.95 -3.80
CA TYR A 177 3.28 2.98 -2.91
C TYR A 177 2.19 3.61 -2.05
N GLY A 178 2.57 3.97 -0.83
CA GLY A 178 1.76 4.75 0.09
C GLY A 178 2.38 4.82 1.47
N LEU A 179 1.80 5.68 2.30
CA LEU A 179 2.20 5.86 3.69
C LEU A 179 0.96 6.14 4.54
N SER A 180 1.01 5.71 5.79
CA SER A 180 -0.12 5.86 6.73
C SER A 180 -0.57 7.31 6.88
N GLU A 181 0.38 8.23 6.82
CA GLU A 181 0.19 9.67 6.97
C GLU A 181 -0.73 10.28 5.90
N ILE A 182 -0.86 9.62 4.73
CA ILE A 182 -1.64 10.14 3.58
C ILE A 182 -2.80 9.21 3.20
N ALA A 183 -3.05 8.13 3.83
CA ALA A 183 -4.14 7.18 3.62
C ALA A 183 -3.68 5.72 3.49
N GLY A 184 -2.40 5.42 3.45
CA GLY A 184 -1.88 4.07 3.29
C GLY A 184 -1.55 3.72 1.84
N PRO A 185 -1.50 2.43 1.46
CA PRO A 185 -1.18 2.02 0.10
C PRO A 185 -2.21 2.53 -0.93
N GLY A 186 -1.78 2.67 -2.18
CA GLY A 186 -2.63 3.13 -3.28
C GLY A 186 -2.54 4.63 -3.57
N VAL A 187 -1.64 5.37 -2.92
CA VAL A 187 -1.29 6.75 -3.32
C VAL A 187 -0.68 6.73 -4.71
N GLY A 188 0.23 5.78 -4.92
CA GLY A 188 0.85 5.51 -6.19
C GLY A 188 0.94 4.01 -6.48
N TYR A 189 1.06 3.66 -7.75
CA TYR A 189 1.14 2.28 -8.23
C TYR A 189 1.77 2.20 -9.61
N GLU A 190 2.34 1.07 -9.94
CA GLU A 190 2.84 0.78 -11.28
C GLU A 190 1.72 0.35 -12.23
N CYS A 191 2.06 0.19 -13.48
CA CYS A 191 1.25 -0.48 -14.50
C CYS A 191 2.06 -1.60 -15.15
N GLU A 192 1.52 -2.21 -16.19
CA GLU A 192 2.18 -3.29 -16.93
C GLU A 192 3.56 -2.95 -17.50
N CYS A 193 3.85 -1.65 -17.66
CA CYS A 193 5.16 -1.18 -18.14
C CYS A 193 6.28 -1.31 -17.09
N GLN A 194 5.95 -1.43 -15.79
CA GLN A 194 6.90 -1.52 -14.67
C GLN A 194 8.00 -0.44 -14.71
N ASN A 195 7.67 0.76 -15.18
CA ASN A 195 8.61 1.86 -15.40
C ASN A 195 8.04 3.16 -14.84
N GLY A 196 8.18 3.34 -13.53
CA GLY A 196 7.69 4.50 -12.81
C GLY A 196 6.31 4.29 -12.20
N THR A 197 5.91 5.23 -11.36
CA THR A 197 4.71 5.18 -10.53
C THR A 197 3.67 6.16 -11.02
N HIS A 198 2.47 5.68 -11.29
CA HIS A 198 1.28 6.51 -11.48
C HIS A 198 0.78 7.01 -10.13
N LEU A 199 0.39 8.27 -10.04
CA LEU A 199 -0.20 8.86 -8.85
C LEU A 199 -1.68 9.12 -9.07
N ASN A 200 -2.50 8.94 -8.04
CA ASN A 200 -3.93 9.27 -8.06
C ASN A 200 -4.11 10.78 -7.84
N GLU A 201 -3.79 11.61 -8.85
CA GLU A 201 -3.75 13.07 -8.76
C GLU A 201 -5.10 13.74 -8.49
N ASP A 202 -6.20 13.05 -8.72
CA ASP A 202 -7.54 13.50 -8.32
C ASP A 202 -7.76 13.46 -6.80
N HIS A 203 -7.00 12.63 -6.09
CA HIS A 203 -6.99 12.52 -4.63
C HIS A 203 -5.77 13.20 -4.00
N TYR A 204 -4.60 13.09 -4.63
CA TYR A 204 -3.32 13.55 -4.11
C TYR A 204 -2.68 14.53 -5.08
N PHE A 205 -2.38 15.72 -4.63
CA PHE A 205 -1.61 16.67 -5.43
C PHE A 205 -0.12 16.51 -5.09
N PRO A 206 0.69 15.94 -6.00
CA PRO A 206 2.11 15.76 -5.79
C PRO A 206 2.89 17.04 -6.15
N GLU A 207 3.89 17.36 -5.35
CA GLU A 207 4.88 18.40 -5.63
C GLU A 207 6.27 17.80 -5.41
N ILE A 208 7.21 18.07 -6.31
CA ILE A 208 8.62 17.73 -6.10
C ILE A 208 9.34 19.04 -5.82
N ILE A 209 9.91 19.17 -4.63
CA ILE A 209 10.53 20.40 -4.16
C ILE A 209 12.01 20.22 -3.85
N ASP A 210 12.78 21.29 -3.96
CA ASP A 210 14.13 21.35 -3.38
C ASP A 210 14.00 21.49 -1.86
N PRO A 211 14.58 20.57 -1.06
CA PRO A 211 14.43 20.59 0.39
C PRO A 211 15.08 21.80 1.09
N ASN A 212 15.97 22.51 0.42
CA ASN A 212 16.64 23.68 1.00
C ASN A 212 15.89 24.98 0.71
N THR A 213 15.34 25.11 -0.50
CA THR A 213 14.63 26.33 -0.91
C THR A 213 13.12 26.24 -0.73
N LEU A 214 12.60 25.02 -0.58
CA LEU A 214 11.15 24.70 -0.50
C LEU A 214 10.39 25.19 -1.75
N GLN A 215 11.07 25.26 -2.89
CA GLN A 215 10.45 25.62 -4.15
C GLN A 215 10.35 24.39 -5.06
N PRO A 216 9.32 24.31 -5.92
CA PRO A 216 9.23 23.25 -6.92
C PRO A 216 10.47 23.18 -7.79
N VAL A 217 10.92 21.97 -8.09
CA VAL A 217 12.03 21.73 -9.03
C VAL A 217 11.49 21.62 -10.47
N GLU A 218 12.38 21.83 -11.46
CA GLU A 218 12.02 21.63 -12.85
C GLU A 218 11.81 20.13 -13.16
N PRO A 219 10.93 19.79 -14.12
CA PRO A 219 10.72 18.41 -14.54
C PRO A 219 12.02 17.69 -14.90
N GLY A 220 12.19 16.48 -14.35
CA GLY A 220 13.40 15.66 -14.54
C GLY A 220 14.48 15.90 -13.48
N GLN A 221 14.31 16.84 -12.59
CA GLN A 221 15.21 17.03 -11.45
C GLN A 221 14.74 16.20 -10.24
N THR A 222 15.70 15.77 -9.43
CA THR A 222 15.44 15.07 -8.17
C THR A 222 15.09 16.07 -7.07
N GLY A 223 14.09 15.76 -6.25
CA GLY A 223 13.68 16.57 -5.11
C GLY A 223 12.94 15.74 -4.07
N GLU A 224 12.43 16.39 -3.05
CA GLU A 224 11.57 15.81 -2.03
C GLU A 224 10.13 15.76 -2.52
N LEU A 225 9.48 14.60 -2.38
CA LEU A 225 8.09 14.41 -2.80
C LEU A 225 7.14 14.81 -1.69
N VAL A 226 6.32 15.80 -1.96
CA VAL A 226 5.30 16.35 -1.06
C VAL A 226 3.93 16.02 -1.62
N PHE A 227 3.01 15.58 -0.75
CA PHE A 227 1.63 15.34 -1.13
C PHE A 227 0.68 16.27 -0.41
N THR A 228 -0.17 16.95 -1.15
CA THR A 228 -1.36 17.60 -0.59
C THR A 228 -2.57 16.73 -0.86
N HIS A 229 -3.21 16.30 0.22
CA HIS A 229 -4.41 15.48 0.13
C HIS A 229 -5.67 16.35 -0.03
N ARG A 230 -6.53 16.00 -0.99
CA ARG A 230 -7.66 16.87 -1.35
C ARG A 230 -8.93 16.66 -0.54
N VAL A 231 -9.10 15.57 0.18
CA VAL A 231 -10.44 15.16 0.68
C VAL A 231 -10.48 14.51 2.06
N TYR A 232 -9.37 14.30 2.79
CA TYR A 232 -9.40 13.48 4.01
C TYR A 232 -9.56 14.26 5.32
N ALA A 233 -10.11 13.55 6.32
CA ALA A 233 -10.40 14.06 7.65
C ALA A 233 -9.16 14.27 8.53
N VAL A 234 -8.00 13.78 8.11
CA VAL A 234 -6.74 13.95 8.83
C VAL A 234 -5.82 14.81 8.00
N THR A 235 -5.61 16.03 8.41
CA THR A 235 -4.78 17.07 7.82
C THR A 235 -5.03 17.34 6.33
N SER A 236 -5.68 18.44 6.01
CA SER A 236 -5.69 19.04 4.66
C SER A 236 -4.39 19.79 4.35
N LEU A 237 -3.32 19.54 5.11
CA LEU A 237 -2.03 20.21 4.96
C LEU A 237 -1.09 19.37 4.08
N PRO A 238 -0.21 20.00 3.29
CA PRO A 238 0.83 19.32 2.54
C PRO A 238 1.74 18.51 3.47
N TYR A 239 1.96 17.25 3.15
CA TYR A 239 2.85 16.36 3.88
C TYR A 239 4.13 16.12 3.07
N ALA A 240 5.28 16.43 3.67
CA ALA A 240 6.63 16.23 3.14
C ALA A 240 7.34 15.05 3.81
#